data_3d00345256cdbd3e0ade25e0a1be0581
#
_entry.id   3d00345256cdbd3e0ade25e0a1be0581
#
_cell.length_a   1.000
_cell.length_b   1.000
_cell.length_c   1.000
_cell.angle_alpha   90.00
_cell.angle_beta   90.00
_cell.angle_gamma   90.00
#
_symmetry.space_group_name_H-M   'P 1'
#
loop_
_entity.id
_entity.type
_entity.pdbx_description
1 polymer ?
#
loop_
_entity_poly.entity_id
_entity_poly.type
_entity_poly.pdbx_seq_one_letter_code
_entity_poly.pdbx_strand_id
1 'polypeptide(L)'
;VDAQVSLQKKMEEKRQLMIDLQRDLTAVPALGPENGGTGEGEKARVLAQWLEKLGLGPCENHPAPDPRVPKGERPNLMVTLPGKLSDGSFWIMTHLDIVPPGEASLWESDPYTLVVKGDRLVGRGVEDNQQSLVASVFAAACLQELGLEPARTTRLLFVSDEETGSTYGAWHVARNTPLFRAGDLALVPDGGSRDGSEIEIAEKSILWLRFSTRGKQCHASTPHKGVNAFEAGSHLVVRLAELARAFPQSDPLFDPPLSTFAPTKKEANVPNINTIPGDDAFCLDCRVLPSVDLDGVMAKIRGIADGIQRDFGVSVDVQTVQRASSPATPAGAPIVASLKKAIRAVYGVEGRTVGIGGGTVGAVLRSQGIPTAVWSRVEENAHQPNESCLVSNMTGDAVVMGLLMLDGTA
;
A
#
# COMPACT_ATOMS: atom_id res chain seq x y z
N VAL A 1 -17.75 -32.35 8.89
CA VAL A 1 -16.73 -31.64 9.68
C VAL A 1 -16.78 -30.21 9.25
N ASP A 2 -16.86 -29.29 10.20
CA ASP A 2 -16.86 -27.85 9.92
C ASP A 2 -15.53 -27.46 9.27
N ALA A 3 -15.58 -26.84 8.10
CA ALA A 3 -14.38 -26.44 7.35
C ALA A 3 -13.49 -25.52 8.17
N GLN A 4 -14.08 -24.61 8.98
CA GLN A 4 -13.33 -23.73 9.86
C GLN A 4 -12.50 -24.52 10.89
N VAL A 5 -13.11 -25.49 11.58
CA VAL A 5 -12.41 -26.30 12.58
C VAL A 5 -11.28 -27.10 11.95
N SER A 6 -11.51 -27.64 10.75
CA SER A 6 -10.48 -28.39 10.01
C SER A 6 -9.31 -27.49 9.62
N LEU A 7 -9.59 -26.28 9.11
CA LEU A 7 -8.57 -25.29 8.75
C LEU A 7 -7.78 -24.82 9.99
N GLN A 8 -8.45 -24.49 11.09
CA GLN A 8 -7.79 -24.07 12.33
C GLN A 8 -6.83 -25.13 12.84
N LYS A 9 -7.28 -26.39 12.90
CA LYS A 9 -6.43 -27.51 13.31
C LYS A 9 -5.22 -27.66 12.37
N LYS A 10 -5.47 -27.61 11.06
CA LYS A 10 -4.41 -27.77 10.06
C LYS A 10 -3.39 -26.63 10.12
N MET A 11 -3.82 -25.38 10.33
CA MET A 11 -2.91 -24.25 10.49
C MET A 11 -2.04 -24.39 11.74
N GLU A 12 -2.58 -24.87 12.86
CA GLU A 12 -1.78 -25.12 14.06
C GLU A 12 -0.73 -26.22 13.81
N GLU A 13 -1.06 -27.28 13.07
CA GLU A 13 -0.09 -28.31 12.64
C GLU A 13 1.02 -27.72 11.76
N LYS A 14 0.74 -26.67 10.98
CA LYS A 14 1.69 -26.02 10.06
C LYS A 14 2.44 -24.83 10.69
N ARG A 15 2.13 -24.44 11.92
CA ARG A 15 2.68 -23.27 12.61
C ARG A 15 4.19 -23.14 12.46
N GLN A 16 4.94 -24.22 12.68
CA GLN A 16 6.40 -24.20 12.56
C GLN A 16 6.86 -23.95 11.11
N LEU A 17 6.19 -24.55 10.12
CA LEU A 17 6.52 -24.32 8.71
C LEU A 17 6.24 -22.88 8.28
N MET A 18 5.20 -22.25 8.83
CA MET A 18 4.93 -20.83 8.59
C MET A 18 6.05 -19.95 9.17
N ILE A 19 6.55 -20.24 10.35
CA ILE A 19 7.72 -19.56 10.94
C ILE A 19 8.98 -19.78 10.08
N ASP A 20 9.17 -20.99 9.56
CA ASP A 20 10.34 -21.33 8.73
C ASP A 20 10.30 -20.58 7.39
N LEU A 21 9.14 -20.46 6.74
CA LEU A 21 8.98 -19.62 5.55
C LEU A 21 9.25 -18.15 5.87
N GLN A 22 8.70 -17.62 6.96
CA GLN A 22 9.00 -16.25 7.43
C GLN A 22 10.51 -16.05 7.57
N ARG A 23 11.20 -17.01 8.20
CA ARG A 23 12.66 -16.94 8.39
C ARG A 23 13.42 -16.87 7.08
N ASP A 24 13.07 -17.74 6.13
CA ASP A 24 13.74 -17.80 4.83
C ASP A 24 13.49 -16.52 4.00
N LEU A 25 12.28 -15.95 4.06
CA LEU A 25 11.95 -14.69 3.39
C LEU A 25 12.64 -13.49 4.05
N THR A 26 12.71 -13.44 5.39
CA THR A 26 13.35 -12.34 6.12
C THR A 26 14.86 -12.32 5.85
N ALA A 27 15.50 -13.48 5.68
CA ALA A 27 16.93 -13.59 5.39
C ALA A 27 17.31 -13.06 3.99
N VAL A 28 16.34 -12.78 3.13
CA VAL A 28 16.55 -12.27 1.76
C VAL A 28 15.92 -10.89 1.63
N PRO A 29 16.66 -9.80 1.90
CA PRO A 29 16.17 -8.44 1.74
C PRO A 29 15.78 -8.18 0.28
N ALA A 30 14.57 -7.70 0.06
CA ALA A 30 14.07 -7.34 -1.27
C ALA A 30 13.86 -5.83 -1.35
N LEU A 31 14.95 -5.09 -1.23
CA LEU A 31 14.95 -3.63 -1.41
C LEU A 31 14.94 -3.28 -2.89
N GLY A 32 14.05 -2.38 -3.28
CA GLY A 32 14.03 -1.82 -4.63
C GLY A 32 15.28 -1.00 -4.95
N PRO A 33 15.60 -0.79 -6.25
CA PRO A 33 16.71 0.07 -6.69
C PRO A 33 16.63 1.49 -6.15
N GLU A 34 15.45 2.01 -5.90
CA GLU A 34 15.18 3.30 -5.27
C GLU A 34 15.82 3.43 -3.89
N ASN A 35 15.94 2.30 -3.20
CA ASN A 35 16.50 2.15 -1.86
C ASN A 35 17.90 1.50 -1.89
N GLY A 36 18.57 1.50 -3.04
CA GLY A 36 19.93 0.95 -3.22
C GLY A 36 19.99 -0.58 -3.23
N GLY A 37 18.86 -1.26 -3.36
CA GLY A 37 18.80 -2.71 -3.43
C GLY A 37 18.84 -3.28 -4.84
N THR A 38 18.71 -4.60 -4.93
CA THR A 38 18.73 -5.37 -6.18
C THR A 38 17.36 -5.91 -6.61
N GLY A 39 16.30 -5.43 -5.97
CA GLY A 39 14.92 -5.87 -6.24
C GLY A 39 14.58 -7.22 -5.60
N GLU A 40 13.47 -7.77 -5.99
CA GLU A 40 12.79 -8.91 -5.36
C GLU A 40 13.21 -10.27 -5.92
N GLY A 41 14.08 -10.32 -6.92
CA GLY A 41 14.39 -11.52 -7.68
C GLY A 41 14.83 -12.72 -6.83
N GLU A 42 15.62 -12.49 -5.77
CA GLU A 42 16.09 -13.58 -4.91
C GLU A 42 15.01 -14.03 -3.93
N LYS A 43 14.23 -13.11 -3.35
CA LYS A 43 13.09 -13.46 -2.48
C LYS A 43 12.01 -14.23 -3.25
N ALA A 44 11.73 -13.82 -4.48
CA ALA A 44 10.81 -14.52 -5.37
C ALA A 44 11.28 -15.96 -5.66
N ARG A 45 12.59 -16.17 -5.84
CA ARG A 45 13.18 -17.51 -6.02
C ARG A 45 12.97 -18.39 -4.78
N VAL A 46 13.21 -17.84 -3.59
CA VAL A 46 12.95 -18.55 -2.32
C VAL A 46 11.47 -18.90 -2.18
N LEU A 47 10.58 -17.94 -2.46
CA LEU A 47 9.13 -18.19 -2.42
C LEU A 47 8.72 -19.29 -3.41
N ALA A 48 9.21 -19.25 -4.65
CA ALA A 48 8.89 -20.27 -5.66
C ALA A 48 9.28 -21.69 -5.20
N GLN A 49 10.45 -21.85 -4.55
CA GLN A 49 10.87 -23.12 -3.97
C GLN A 49 9.92 -23.62 -2.86
N TRP A 50 9.45 -22.70 -2.01
CA TRP A 50 8.46 -23.04 -0.99
C TRP A 50 7.10 -23.42 -1.58
N LEU A 51 6.64 -22.72 -2.63
CA LEU A 51 5.40 -23.06 -3.35
C LEU A 51 5.46 -24.46 -3.93
N GLU A 52 6.58 -24.85 -4.56
CA GLU A 52 6.78 -26.21 -5.05
C GLU A 52 6.79 -27.25 -3.91
N LYS A 53 7.52 -26.97 -2.81
CA LYS A 53 7.58 -27.84 -1.63
C LYS A 53 6.20 -28.09 -1.00
N LEU A 54 5.31 -27.09 -1.05
CA LEU A 54 3.95 -27.15 -0.52
C LEU A 54 2.92 -27.70 -1.54
N GLY A 55 3.35 -28.10 -2.74
CA GLY A 55 2.49 -28.63 -3.78
C GLY A 55 1.68 -27.58 -4.54
N LEU A 56 2.00 -26.29 -4.38
CA LEU A 56 1.34 -25.16 -5.04
C LEU A 56 2.04 -24.72 -6.34
N GLY A 57 3.12 -25.39 -6.73
CA GLY A 57 3.87 -25.07 -7.95
C GLY A 57 3.45 -25.90 -9.17
N PRO A 58 3.99 -25.58 -10.37
CA PRO A 58 4.83 -24.40 -10.62
C PRO A 58 4.03 -23.10 -10.58
N CYS A 59 4.65 -22.01 -10.12
CA CYS A 59 4.07 -20.67 -10.19
C CYS A 59 4.33 -20.03 -11.55
N GLU A 60 3.37 -19.25 -12.04
CA GLU A 60 3.55 -18.37 -13.20
C GLU A 60 4.33 -17.11 -12.79
N ASN A 61 5.15 -16.56 -13.71
CA ASN A 61 5.82 -15.28 -13.51
C ASN A 61 5.39 -14.28 -14.56
N HIS A 62 5.03 -13.06 -14.13
CA HIS A 62 4.65 -11.93 -14.99
C HIS A 62 5.67 -10.79 -14.81
N PRO A 63 6.90 -10.93 -15.33
CA PRO A 63 8.00 -10.05 -15.02
C PRO A 63 7.83 -8.66 -15.64
N ALA A 64 8.22 -7.64 -14.90
CA ALA A 64 8.28 -6.26 -15.37
C ALA A 64 9.72 -5.90 -15.77
N PRO A 65 10.00 -5.39 -16.98
CA PRO A 65 11.33 -4.98 -17.38
C PRO A 65 11.85 -3.84 -16.50
N ASP A 66 13.01 -4.04 -15.86
CA ASP A 66 13.72 -3.01 -15.10
C ASP A 66 15.25 -3.22 -15.25
N PRO A 67 15.95 -2.40 -16.06
CA PRO A 67 17.38 -2.56 -16.31
C PRO A 67 18.26 -2.26 -15.07
N ARG A 68 17.69 -1.73 -13.99
CA ARG A 68 18.43 -1.40 -12.77
C ARG A 68 18.67 -2.62 -11.88
N VAL A 69 17.94 -3.73 -12.10
CA VAL A 69 18.13 -4.97 -11.34
C VAL A 69 18.99 -5.99 -12.10
N PRO A 70 19.66 -6.94 -11.40
CA PRO A 70 20.64 -7.83 -12.03
C PRO A 70 20.13 -8.66 -13.20
N LYS A 71 18.87 -9.09 -13.19
CA LYS A 71 18.25 -9.89 -14.25
C LYS A 71 17.55 -9.05 -15.32
N GLY A 72 17.54 -7.73 -15.17
CA GLY A 72 16.83 -6.81 -16.07
C GLY A 72 15.32 -6.84 -15.95
N GLU A 73 14.78 -7.54 -14.94
CA GLU A 73 13.33 -7.68 -14.71
C GLU A 73 12.99 -7.87 -13.23
N ARG A 74 11.84 -7.37 -12.80
CA ARG A 74 11.28 -7.56 -11.46
C ARG A 74 10.14 -8.58 -11.52
N PRO A 75 10.15 -9.63 -10.70
CA PRO A 75 9.19 -10.74 -10.77
C PRO A 75 7.83 -10.36 -10.18
N ASN A 76 6.77 -10.91 -10.78
CA ASN A 76 5.43 -10.94 -10.19
C ASN A 76 4.95 -12.39 -10.30
N LEU A 77 4.94 -13.10 -9.18
CA LEU A 77 4.62 -14.54 -9.16
C LEU A 77 3.12 -14.76 -8.95
N MET A 78 2.57 -15.77 -9.60
CA MET A 78 1.17 -16.15 -9.46
C MET A 78 1.01 -17.65 -9.26
N VAL A 79 0.13 -18.02 -8.32
CA VAL A 79 -0.37 -19.39 -8.12
C VAL A 79 -1.87 -19.39 -8.41
N THR A 80 -2.34 -20.40 -9.13
CA THR A 80 -3.76 -20.58 -9.45
C THR A 80 -4.28 -21.89 -8.87
N LEU A 81 -5.30 -21.79 -8.02
CA LEU A 81 -6.08 -22.93 -7.54
C LEU A 81 -7.42 -22.96 -8.30
N PRO A 82 -7.69 -24.03 -9.06
CA PRO A 82 -8.99 -24.19 -9.71
C PRO A 82 -10.13 -24.15 -8.71
N GLY A 83 -11.25 -23.56 -9.08
CA GLY A 83 -12.47 -23.50 -8.28
C GLY A 83 -13.65 -24.10 -9.01
N LYS A 84 -14.75 -24.33 -8.28
CA LYS A 84 -15.99 -24.97 -8.76
C LYS A 84 -16.79 -24.07 -9.69
N LEU A 85 -16.78 -22.75 -9.43
CA LEU A 85 -17.52 -21.76 -10.18
C LEU A 85 -16.67 -21.16 -11.28
N SER A 86 -17.26 -20.93 -12.44
CA SER A 86 -16.60 -20.30 -13.60
C SER A 86 -16.80 -18.76 -13.66
N ASP A 87 -17.48 -18.18 -12.68
CA ASP A 87 -17.88 -16.78 -12.68
C ASP A 87 -16.90 -15.93 -11.88
N GLY A 88 -15.87 -15.44 -12.54
CA GLY A 88 -14.82 -14.63 -11.98
C GLY A 88 -13.80 -15.42 -11.14
N SER A 89 -12.75 -14.72 -10.69
CA SER A 89 -11.72 -15.24 -9.80
C SER A 89 -11.74 -14.52 -8.47
N PHE A 90 -11.28 -15.19 -7.42
CA PHE A 90 -10.93 -14.56 -6.15
C PHE A 90 -9.43 -14.35 -6.09
N TRP A 91 -9.00 -13.12 -5.88
CA TRP A 91 -7.61 -12.73 -5.81
C TRP A 91 -7.17 -12.45 -4.39
N ILE A 92 -5.99 -12.94 -4.01
CA ILE A 92 -5.25 -12.48 -2.83
C ILE A 92 -3.94 -11.92 -3.35
N MET A 93 -3.72 -10.62 -3.15
CA MET A 93 -2.52 -9.93 -3.61
C MET A 93 -1.68 -9.47 -2.42
N THR A 94 -0.42 -9.88 -2.39
CA THR A 94 0.60 -9.50 -1.42
C THR A 94 1.85 -9.05 -2.12
N HIS A 95 2.78 -8.40 -1.43
CA HIS A 95 4.03 -7.95 -2.05
C HIS A 95 5.29 -8.63 -1.51
N LEU A 96 6.36 -8.55 -2.29
CA LEU A 96 7.64 -9.20 -2.03
C LEU A 96 8.66 -8.24 -1.42
N ASP A 97 8.59 -6.98 -1.80
CA ASP A 97 9.55 -5.95 -1.40
C ASP A 97 9.34 -5.50 0.05
N ILE A 98 10.32 -4.77 0.54
CA ILE A 98 10.35 -4.22 1.91
C ILE A 98 10.97 -2.83 1.88
N VAL A 99 10.64 -2.00 2.86
CA VAL A 99 11.35 -0.74 3.10
C VAL A 99 12.72 -0.98 3.75
N PRO A 100 13.67 -0.04 3.63
CA PRO A 100 14.94 -0.10 4.38
C PRO A 100 14.69 -0.18 5.90
N PRO A 101 15.60 -0.81 6.67
CA PRO A 101 15.44 -0.97 8.11
C PRO A 101 15.59 0.35 8.88
N GLY A 102 16.10 1.40 8.23
CA GLY A 102 16.43 2.65 8.90
C GLY A 102 17.72 2.55 9.70
N GLU A 103 17.77 3.24 10.84
CA GLU A 103 18.96 3.36 11.65
C GLU A 103 19.23 2.07 12.46
N ALA A 104 20.36 1.40 12.18
CA ALA A 104 20.70 0.10 12.76
C ALA A 104 20.78 0.11 14.30
N SER A 105 21.17 1.25 14.89
CA SER A 105 21.25 1.43 16.36
C SER A 105 19.90 1.33 17.08
N LEU A 106 18.79 1.46 16.36
CA LEU A 106 17.43 1.36 16.90
C LEU A 106 16.89 -0.07 16.90
N TRP A 107 17.62 -1.01 16.29
CA TRP A 107 17.25 -2.42 16.27
C TRP A 107 17.92 -3.20 17.41
N GLU A 108 17.13 -4.06 18.09
CA GLU A 108 17.64 -4.98 19.11
C GLU A 108 18.40 -6.19 18.52
N SER A 109 18.17 -6.46 17.23
CA SER A 109 18.78 -7.58 16.49
C SER A 109 18.98 -7.17 15.03
N ASP A 110 19.74 -7.96 14.27
CA ASP A 110 19.84 -7.76 12.81
C ASP A 110 18.45 -7.83 12.18
N PRO A 111 18.00 -6.78 11.46
CA PRO A 111 16.65 -6.71 10.87
C PRO A 111 16.36 -7.82 9.85
N TYR A 112 17.39 -8.44 9.29
CA TYR A 112 17.27 -9.53 8.30
C TYR A 112 17.49 -10.92 8.89
N THR A 113 17.58 -11.01 10.21
CA THR A 113 17.64 -12.28 10.94
C THR A 113 16.40 -12.43 11.81
N LEU A 114 15.48 -13.33 11.41
CA LEU A 114 14.23 -13.54 12.15
C LEU A 114 14.48 -13.96 13.59
N VAL A 115 14.01 -13.17 14.53
CA VAL A 115 14.00 -13.50 15.96
C VAL A 115 12.63 -13.98 16.38
N VAL A 116 12.56 -15.15 17.02
CA VAL A 116 11.32 -15.74 17.56
C VAL A 116 11.29 -15.57 19.07
N LYS A 117 10.32 -14.81 19.57
CA LYS A 117 10.10 -14.57 21.01
C LYS A 117 8.69 -15.06 21.39
N GLY A 118 8.53 -16.35 21.66
CA GLY A 118 7.22 -16.96 21.92
C GLY A 118 6.30 -16.91 20.72
N ASP A 119 5.22 -16.13 20.80
CA ASP A 119 4.28 -15.91 19.68
C ASP A 119 4.72 -14.78 18.73
N ARG A 120 5.73 -13.99 19.08
CA ARG A 120 6.19 -12.83 18.33
C ARG A 120 7.39 -13.18 17.44
N LEU A 121 7.29 -12.77 16.19
CA LEU A 121 8.37 -12.78 15.20
C LEU A 121 8.86 -11.34 15.02
N VAL A 122 10.16 -11.11 15.05
CA VAL A 122 10.79 -9.79 14.90
C VAL A 122 11.76 -9.82 13.73
N GLY A 123 11.63 -8.85 12.83
CA GLY A 123 12.48 -8.66 11.64
C GLY A 123 11.85 -7.67 10.66
N ARG A 124 12.62 -7.13 9.74
CA ARG A 124 12.07 -6.23 8.70
C ARG A 124 11.24 -7.03 7.68
N GLY A 125 10.03 -6.55 7.41
CA GLY A 125 9.10 -7.16 6.47
C GLY A 125 8.25 -8.28 7.08
N VAL A 126 8.42 -8.62 8.38
CA VAL A 126 7.67 -9.74 8.99
C VAL A 126 6.18 -9.46 9.13
N GLU A 127 5.78 -8.20 9.33
CA GLU A 127 4.40 -7.74 9.31
C GLU A 127 4.02 -7.28 7.91
N ASP A 128 4.85 -6.42 7.32
CA ASP A 128 4.63 -5.78 6.04
C ASP A 128 5.58 -6.33 4.96
N ASN A 129 5.17 -7.28 4.14
CA ASN A 129 3.84 -7.91 4.03
C ASN A 129 3.95 -9.44 4.17
N GLN A 130 5.07 -9.95 4.76
CA GLN A 130 5.34 -11.41 4.82
C GLN A 130 4.33 -12.16 5.68
N GLN A 131 3.77 -11.55 6.76
CA GLN A 131 2.70 -12.18 7.54
C GLN A 131 1.57 -12.65 6.62
N SER A 132 1.08 -11.75 5.80
CA SER A 132 -0.05 -11.99 4.90
C SER A 132 0.32 -12.86 3.70
N LEU A 133 1.53 -12.70 3.18
CA LEU A 133 2.08 -13.57 2.14
C LEU A 133 2.09 -15.02 2.63
N VAL A 134 2.69 -15.28 3.78
CA VAL A 134 2.76 -16.62 4.39
C VAL A 134 1.36 -17.15 4.70
N ALA A 135 0.48 -16.32 5.27
CA ALA A 135 -0.90 -16.69 5.55
C ALA A 135 -1.64 -17.15 4.30
N SER A 136 -1.51 -16.43 3.17
CA SER A 136 -2.15 -16.76 1.90
C SER A 136 -1.66 -18.09 1.31
N VAL A 137 -0.34 -18.31 1.34
CA VAL A 137 0.30 -19.55 0.88
C VAL A 137 -0.19 -20.76 1.68
N PHE A 138 -0.21 -20.65 3.01
CA PHE A 138 -0.64 -21.77 3.86
C PHE A 138 -2.16 -21.95 3.84
N ALA A 139 -2.96 -20.91 3.62
CA ALA A 139 -4.40 -21.05 3.36
C ALA A 139 -4.63 -21.96 2.14
N ALA A 140 -3.97 -21.69 1.03
CA ALA A 140 -4.05 -22.47 -0.20
C ALA A 140 -3.55 -23.93 -0.01
N ALA A 141 -2.37 -24.10 0.58
CA ALA A 141 -1.78 -25.42 0.82
C ALA A 141 -2.64 -26.29 1.75
N CYS A 142 -3.20 -25.72 2.82
CA CYS A 142 -4.07 -26.45 3.73
C CYS A 142 -5.42 -26.84 3.11
N LEU A 143 -6.01 -25.99 2.25
CA LEU A 143 -7.19 -26.38 1.48
C LEU A 143 -6.90 -27.60 0.60
N GLN A 144 -5.79 -27.59 -0.12
CA GLN A 144 -5.37 -28.68 -0.97
C GLN A 144 -5.13 -29.98 -0.19
N GLU A 145 -4.40 -29.92 0.94
CA GLU A 145 -4.17 -31.07 1.83
C GLU A 145 -5.47 -31.64 2.44
N LEU A 146 -6.45 -30.80 2.69
CA LEU A 146 -7.77 -31.21 3.20
C LEU A 146 -8.73 -31.67 2.11
N GLY A 147 -8.34 -31.60 0.83
CA GLY A 147 -9.21 -31.91 -0.30
C GLY A 147 -10.40 -30.95 -0.43
N LEU A 148 -10.26 -29.72 0.07
CA LEU A 148 -11.28 -28.67 0.00
C LEU A 148 -11.02 -27.80 -1.23
N GLU A 149 -11.90 -27.87 -2.20
CA GLU A 149 -11.80 -27.11 -3.43
C GLU A 149 -12.37 -25.70 -3.25
N PRO A 150 -11.65 -24.63 -3.66
CA PRO A 150 -12.16 -23.27 -3.65
C PRO A 150 -13.51 -23.14 -4.37
N ALA A 151 -14.33 -22.21 -3.91
CA ALA A 151 -15.60 -21.95 -4.59
C ALA A 151 -15.38 -21.30 -5.96
N ARG A 152 -14.53 -20.28 -6.05
CA ARG A 152 -14.08 -19.64 -7.29
C ARG A 152 -12.62 -19.98 -7.56
N THR A 153 -12.19 -19.90 -8.81
CA THR A 153 -10.75 -19.93 -9.10
C THR A 153 -10.06 -18.91 -8.24
N THR A 154 -9.17 -19.39 -7.35
CA THR A 154 -8.41 -18.50 -6.45
C THR A 154 -7.01 -18.29 -7.02
N ARG A 155 -6.57 -17.04 -7.01
CA ARG A 155 -5.25 -16.64 -7.48
C ARG A 155 -4.50 -15.89 -6.40
N LEU A 156 -3.33 -16.42 -6.03
CA LEU A 156 -2.38 -15.72 -5.16
C LEU A 156 -1.41 -14.99 -6.06
N LEU A 157 -1.33 -13.68 -5.92
CA LEU A 157 -0.43 -12.83 -6.71
C LEU A 157 0.55 -12.12 -5.76
N PHE A 158 1.83 -12.37 -5.97
CA PHE A 158 2.94 -11.83 -5.17
C PHE A 158 3.67 -10.80 -6.03
N VAL A 159 3.42 -9.51 -5.78
CA VAL A 159 3.92 -8.42 -6.61
C VAL A 159 5.22 -7.82 -6.07
N SER A 160 5.97 -7.21 -6.96
CA SER A 160 7.13 -6.36 -6.66
C SER A 160 6.71 -4.91 -6.45
N ASP A 161 7.61 -4.08 -5.87
CA ASP A 161 7.56 -2.61 -5.95
C ASP A 161 6.36 -1.94 -5.26
N GLU A 162 5.75 -2.60 -4.29
CA GLU A 162 4.62 -1.99 -3.57
C GLU A 162 5.07 -0.71 -2.86
N GLU A 163 6.17 -0.80 -2.14
CA GLU A 163 6.74 0.21 -1.25
C GLU A 163 7.31 1.45 -1.98
N THR A 164 7.43 1.36 -3.31
CA THR A 164 7.97 2.45 -4.12
C THR A 164 7.06 2.87 -5.28
N GLY A 165 5.76 2.46 -5.21
CA GLY A 165 4.69 2.97 -6.08
C GLY A 165 4.14 1.99 -7.10
N SER A 166 4.45 0.71 -6.97
CA SER A 166 3.85 -0.43 -7.71
C SER A 166 3.98 -0.38 -9.24
N THR A 167 4.92 0.43 -9.76
CA THR A 167 5.10 0.60 -11.21
C THR A 167 5.49 -0.71 -11.89
N TYR A 168 6.38 -1.49 -11.24
CA TYR A 168 6.88 -2.78 -11.71
C TYR A 168 6.08 -3.98 -11.15
N GLY A 169 5.20 -3.73 -10.19
CA GLY A 169 4.31 -4.70 -9.55
C GLY A 169 2.89 -4.63 -10.05
N ALA A 170 1.97 -4.26 -9.17
CA ALA A 170 0.53 -4.30 -9.42
C ALA A 170 0.11 -3.49 -10.67
N TRP A 171 0.66 -2.30 -10.91
CA TRP A 171 0.39 -1.51 -12.12
C TRP A 171 0.89 -2.19 -13.40
N HIS A 172 2.07 -2.83 -13.35
CA HIS A 172 2.58 -3.56 -14.52
C HIS A 172 1.65 -4.70 -14.87
N VAL A 173 1.27 -5.52 -13.88
CA VAL A 173 0.34 -6.66 -14.08
C VAL A 173 -1.00 -6.15 -14.60
N ALA A 174 -1.58 -5.11 -13.98
CA ALA A 174 -2.89 -4.60 -14.37
C ALA A 174 -2.94 -4.04 -15.81
N ARG A 175 -1.84 -3.45 -16.30
CA ARG A 175 -1.80 -2.78 -17.61
C ARG A 175 -1.31 -3.68 -18.74
N ASN A 176 -0.46 -4.65 -18.43
CA ASN A 176 0.25 -5.42 -19.44
C ASN A 176 -0.18 -6.88 -19.55
N THR A 177 -1.13 -7.33 -18.69
CA THR A 177 -1.67 -8.69 -18.73
C THR A 177 -3.19 -8.68 -18.74
N PRO A 178 -3.87 -9.64 -19.39
CA PRO A 178 -5.32 -9.75 -19.36
C PRO A 178 -5.81 -10.62 -18.18
N LEU A 179 -5.17 -10.51 -17.02
CA LEU A 179 -5.46 -11.37 -15.88
C LEU A 179 -6.75 -10.99 -15.17
N PHE A 180 -6.98 -9.68 -14.96
CA PHE A 180 -8.13 -9.16 -14.23
C PHE A 180 -9.36 -9.04 -15.13
N ARG A 181 -10.52 -9.47 -14.62
CA ARG A 181 -11.77 -9.56 -15.39
C ARG A 181 -12.96 -9.04 -14.59
N ALA A 182 -14.00 -8.63 -15.30
CA ALA A 182 -15.28 -8.34 -14.67
C ALA A 182 -15.81 -9.58 -13.93
N GLY A 183 -16.32 -9.37 -12.71
CA GLY A 183 -16.77 -10.45 -11.82
C GLY A 183 -15.68 -10.95 -10.85
N ASP A 184 -14.43 -10.54 -11.03
CA ASP A 184 -13.37 -10.81 -10.06
C ASP A 184 -13.62 -10.05 -8.74
N LEU A 185 -13.12 -10.62 -7.65
CA LEU A 185 -13.12 -10.04 -6.30
C LEU A 185 -11.72 -10.16 -5.73
N ALA A 186 -11.32 -9.23 -4.84
CA ALA A 186 -9.97 -9.26 -4.30
C ALA A 186 -9.90 -8.95 -2.81
N LEU A 187 -8.96 -9.64 -2.15
CA LEU A 187 -8.42 -9.29 -0.85
C LEU A 187 -6.97 -8.82 -1.04
N VAL A 188 -6.65 -7.67 -0.48
CA VAL A 188 -5.27 -7.18 -0.31
C VAL A 188 -4.98 -7.17 1.19
N PRO A 189 -4.28 -8.17 1.72
CA PRO A 189 -4.04 -8.24 3.16
C PRO A 189 -2.80 -7.42 3.54
N ASP A 190 -2.91 -6.09 3.38
CA ASP A 190 -1.82 -5.13 3.49
C ASP A 190 -2.21 -3.90 4.34
N GLY A 191 -3.04 -4.13 5.32
CA GLY A 191 -3.54 -3.14 6.26
C GLY A 191 -4.65 -3.69 7.12
N GLY A 192 -4.94 -3.01 8.22
CA GLY A 192 -5.97 -3.44 9.16
C GLY A 192 -5.77 -2.85 10.55
N SER A 193 -6.22 -3.57 11.57
CA SER A 193 -6.15 -3.13 12.96
C SER A 193 -5.71 -4.27 13.89
N ARG A 194 -5.29 -3.91 15.12
CA ARG A 194 -4.82 -4.89 16.12
C ARG A 194 -5.88 -5.89 16.55
N ASP A 195 -7.13 -5.49 16.54
CA ASP A 195 -8.25 -6.40 16.85
C ASP A 195 -8.79 -7.12 15.60
N GLY A 196 -8.34 -6.72 14.39
CA GLY A 196 -8.78 -7.27 13.11
C GLY A 196 -10.17 -6.80 12.69
N SER A 197 -10.73 -5.75 13.31
CA SER A 197 -12.09 -5.29 13.00
C SER A 197 -12.17 -4.38 11.78
N GLU A 198 -11.09 -3.70 11.37
CA GLU A 198 -11.10 -2.72 10.29
C GLU A 198 -10.95 -3.37 8.92
N ILE A 199 -11.90 -3.11 8.04
CA ILE A 199 -11.90 -3.52 6.64
C ILE A 199 -11.81 -2.24 5.80
N GLU A 200 -10.67 -2.02 5.19
CA GLU A 200 -10.49 -0.87 4.31
C GLU A 200 -11.16 -1.12 2.96
N ILE A 201 -12.01 -0.18 2.56
CA ILE A 201 -12.75 -0.23 1.29
C ILE A 201 -12.49 0.98 0.39
N ALA A 202 -11.79 1.99 0.90
CA ALA A 202 -11.53 3.23 0.18
C ALA A 202 -10.24 3.91 0.66
N GLU A 203 -9.63 4.66 -0.23
CA GLU A 203 -8.44 5.47 0.02
C GLU A 203 -8.69 6.91 -0.41
N LYS A 204 -8.12 7.89 0.33
CA LYS A 204 -8.10 9.27 -0.17
C LYS A 204 -7.21 9.35 -1.41
N SER A 205 -7.64 10.12 -2.38
CA SER A 205 -6.79 10.45 -3.53
C SER A 205 -5.57 11.23 -3.07
N ILE A 206 -4.43 10.91 -3.66
CA ILE A 206 -3.15 11.56 -3.37
C ILE A 206 -2.84 12.56 -4.48
N LEU A 207 -2.52 13.80 -4.07
CA LEU A 207 -2.06 14.83 -4.97
C LEU A 207 -0.89 15.57 -4.30
N TRP A 208 0.34 15.23 -4.72
CA TRP A 208 1.54 15.90 -4.24
C TRP A 208 1.99 16.93 -5.26
N LEU A 209 2.14 18.14 -4.80
CA LEU A 209 2.51 19.28 -5.64
C LEU A 209 3.79 19.93 -5.14
N ARG A 210 4.63 20.37 -6.08
CA ARG A 210 5.76 21.23 -5.81
C ARG A 210 5.51 22.59 -6.44
N PHE A 211 5.61 23.62 -5.63
CA PHE A 211 5.49 25.03 -6.04
C PHE A 211 6.88 25.63 -6.17
N SER A 212 7.12 26.36 -7.26
CA SER A 212 8.33 27.14 -7.46
C SER A 212 7.94 28.56 -7.79
N THR A 213 8.27 29.49 -6.88
CA THR A 213 8.03 30.92 -7.03
C THR A 213 9.31 31.59 -7.50
N ARG A 214 9.26 32.36 -8.57
CA ARG A 214 10.40 33.11 -9.10
C ARG A 214 10.12 34.59 -9.14
N GLY A 215 11.00 35.35 -8.52
CA GLY A 215 11.03 36.80 -8.47
C GLY A 215 12.34 37.35 -9.02
N LYS A 216 12.92 38.32 -8.32
CA LYS A 216 14.20 38.95 -8.69
C LYS A 216 15.07 39.17 -7.48
N GLN A 217 16.22 38.53 -7.42
CA GLN A 217 17.20 38.70 -6.34
C GLN A 217 17.79 40.11 -6.34
N CYS A 218 17.99 40.66 -5.14
CA CYS A 218 18.74 41.91 -4.94
C CYS A 218 19.27 41.98 -3.51
N HIS A 219 20.06 43.04 -3.25
CA HIS A 219 20.54 43.35 -1.88
C HIS A 219 19.36 43.77 -0.96
N ALA A 220 19.27 43.19 0.23
CA ALA A 220 18.14 43.44 1.13
C ALA A 220 17.95 44.90 1.58
N SER A 221 19.02 45.75 1.54
CA SER A 221 18.93 47.18 1.81
C SER A 221 18.27 48.00 0.70
N THR A 222 18.07 47.40 -0.50
CA THR A 222 17.43 48.07 -1.66
C THR A 222 16.31 47.19 -2.24
N PRO A 223 15.29 46.84 -1.44
CA PRO A 223 14.28 45.84 -1.80
C PRO A 223 13.45 46.24 -3.05
N HIS A 224 13.33 47.56 -3.30
CA HIS A 224 12.65 48.10 -4.49
C HIS A 224 13.30 47.74 -5.84
N LYS A 225 14.52 47.20 -5.83
CA LYS A 225 15.25 46.74 -7.03
C LYS A 225 15.03 45.27 -7.34
N GLY A 226 14.39 44.53 -6.41
CA GLY A 226 14.08 43.12 -6.50
C GLY A 226 12.58 42.82 -6.49
N VAL A 227 12.27 41.52 -6.51
CA VAL A 227 10.95 40.98 -6.28
C VAL A 227 11.13 39.76 -5.37
N ASN A 228 10.59 39.83 -4.15
CA ASN A 228 10.86 38.85 -3.12
C ASN A 228 10.04 37.56 -3.33
N ALA A 229 10.69 36.50 -3.82
CA ALA A 229 10.07 35.22 -4.07
C ALA A 229 9.64 34.52 -2.76
N PHE A 230 10.40 34.69 -1.66
CA PHE A 230 10.09 34.08 -0.36
C PHE A 230 8.82 34.70 0.26
N GLU A 231 8.67 36.02 0.16
CA GLU A 231 7.46 36.72 0.62
C GLU A 231 6.23 36.22 -0.16
N ALA A 232 6.31 36.21 -1.49
CA ALA A 232 5.24 35.72 -2.35
C ALA A 232 4.92 34.24 -2.09
N GLY A 233 5.93 33.36 -1.94
CA GLY A 233 5.76 31.95 -1.58
C GLY A 233 5.10 31.75 -0.23
N SER A 234 5.44 32.59 0.76
CA SER A 234 4.80 32.58 2.08
C SER A 234 3.32 32.94 2.01
N HIS A 235 2.98 33.97 1.24
CA HIS A 235 1.58 34.34 0.99
C HIS A 235 0.83 33.24 0.22
N LEU A 236 1.48 32.53 -0.71
CA LEU A 236 0.90 31.38 -1.40
C LEU A 236 0.53 30.27 -0.41
N VAL A 237 1.43 29.90 0.51
CA VAL A 237 1.16 28.92 1.58
C VAL A 237 -0.08 29.32 2.40
N VAL A 238 -0.17 30.59 2.81
CA VAL A 238 -1.31 31.10 3.59
C VAL A 238 -2.62 31.00 2.79
N ARG A 239 -2.61 31.41 1.50
CA ARG A 239 -3.81 31.34 0.65
C ARG A 239 -4.23 29.92 0.33
N LEU A 240 -3.31 28.96 0.24
CA LEU A 240 -3.65 27.55 0.04
C LEU A 240 -4.48 26.97 1.20
N ALA A 241 -4.47 27.56 2.40
CA ALA A 241 -5.37 27.19 3.49
C ALA A 241 -6.87 27.38 3.14
N GLU A 242 -7.19 28.19 2.11
CA GLU A 242 -8.56 28.30 1.59
C GLU A 242 -9.11 26.99 1.00
N LEU A 243 -8.25 26.07 0.59
CA LEU A 243 -8.66 24.78 -0.01
C LEU A 243 -9.57 24.00 0.94
N ALA A 244 -9.28 23.97 2.23
CA ALA A 244 -10.12 23.28 3.21
C ALA A 244 -11.55 23.83 3.27
N ARG A 245 -11.74 25.15 3.03
CA ARG A 245 -13.07 25.78 2.96
C ARG A 245 -13.72 25.60 1.59
N ALA A 246 -12.92 25.53 0.53
CA ALA A 246 -13.42 25.35 -0.82
C ALA A 246 -13.92 23.91 -1.07
N PHE A 247 -13.39 22.93 -0.32
CA PHE A 247 -13.76 21.51 -0.41
C PHE A 247 -14.20 20.99 0.97
N PRO A 248 -15.39 21.40 1.46
CA PRO A 248 -15.85 21.12 2.83
C PRO A 248 -16.52 19.75 2.98
N GLN A 249 -16.51 18.90 1.95
CA GLN A 249 -17.14 17.59 1.97
C GLN A 249 -16.59 16.77 3.12
N SER A 250 -17.46 16.03 3.79
CA SER A 250 -17.13 15.15 4.90
C SER A 250 -17.63 13.73 4.61
N ASP A 251 -16.81 12.74 4.91
CA ASP A 251 -17.15 11.34 4.81
C ASP A 251 -16.71 10.62 6.10
N PRO A 252 -17.64 10.13 6.93
CA PRO A 252 -17.34 9.46 8.19
C PRO A 252 -16.61 8.12 8.04
N LEU A 253 -16.46 7.63 6.81
CA LEU A 253 -15.65 6.45 6.51
C LEU A 253 -14.15 6.69 6.82
N PHE A 254 -13.69 7.94 6.78
CA PHE A 254 -12.28 8.34 6.92
C PHE A 254 -12.00 9.03 8.26
N ASP A 255 -10.75 8.92 8.71
CA ASP A 255 -10.20 9.71 9.81
C ASP A 255 -8.91 10.43 9.35
N PRO A 256 -8.88 11.79 9.37
CA PRO A 256 -10.01 12.70 9.56
C PRO A 256 -11.03 12.58 8.43
N PRO A 257 -12.33 12.90 8.69
CA PRO A 257 -13.43 12.72 7.72
C PRO A 257 -13.46 13.77 6.61
N LEU A 258 -12.39 14.53 6.44
CA LEU A 258 -12.27 15.67 5.53
C LEU A 258 -11.08 15.47 4.59
N SER A 259 -11.08 16.16 3.45
CA SER A 259 -9.87 16.34 2.65
C SER A 259 -8.86 17.20 3.41
N THR A 260 -7.57 16.87 3.29
CA THR A 260 -6.48 17.62 3.93
C THR A 260 -5.51 18.17 2.89
N PHE A 261 -5.00 19.37 3.17
CA PHE A 261 -4.10 20.14 2.31
C PHE A 261 -2.98 20.71 3.18
N ALA A 262 -1.87 20.00 3.27
CA ALA A 262 -0.80 20.33 4.20
C ALA A 262 0.48 20.76 3.47
N PRO A 263 0.97 21.99 3.65
CA PRO A 263 2.34 22.35 3.26
C PRO A 263 3.33 21.51 4.07
N THR A 264 4.29 20.86 3.38
CA THR A 264 5.18 19.90 4.05
C THR A 264 6.65 20.29 3.91
N LYS A 265 7.22 20.08 2.73
CA LYS A 265 8.64 20.26 2.47
C LYS A 265 8.94 21.69 2.04
N LYS A 266 9.88 22.37 2.71
CA LYS A 266 10.43 23.66 2.31
C LYS A 266 11.86 23.49 1.80
N GLU A 267 12.17 24.03 0.63
CA GLU A 267 13.52 24.02 0.10
C GLU A 267 14.29 25.29 0.55
N ALA A 268 15.60 25.16 0.69
CA ALA A 268 16.46 26.31 1.00
C ALA A 268 16.50 27.27 -0.22
N ASN A 269 16.55 28.57 0.06
CA ASN A 269 16.72 29.60 -0.97
C ASN A 269 18.12 30.26 -0.88
N VAL A 270 18.25 31.51 -0.41
CA VAL A 270 19.54 32.20 -0.32
C VAL A 270 20.33 31.82 0.92
N PRO A 271 21.68 31.72 0.84
CA PRO A 271 22.53 31.30 1.96
C PRO A 271 22.79 32.39 3.02
N ASN A 272 22.48 33.66 2.70
CA ASN A 272 22.82 34.82 3.54
C ASN A 272 21.61 35.72 3.77
N ILE A 273 21.57 36.37 4.96
CA ILE A 273 20.44 37.15 5.47
C ILE A 273 20.22 38.45 4.66
N ASN A 274 21.27 39.04 4.12
CA ASN A 274 21.23 40.37 3.46
C ASN A 274 20.84 40.33 1.98
N THR A 275 20.20 39.24 1.54
CA THR A 275 19.77 39.03 0.13
C THR A 275 18.27 38.81 0.06
N ILE A 276 17.57 39.55 -0.80
CA ILE A 276 16.19 39.28 -1.18
C ILE A 276 16.20 38.03 -2.08
N PRO A 277 15.49 36.94 -1.73
CA PRO A 277 15.48 35.73 -2.56
C PRO A 277 14.79 35.95 -3.91
N GLY A 278 15.44 35.50 -4.97
CA GLY A 278 14.90 35.48 -6.33
C GLY A 278 14.08 34.22 -6.63
N ASP A 279 14.20 33.20 -5.80
CA ASP A 279 13.47 31.94 -5.90
C ASP A 279 13.04 31.44 -4.53
N ASP A 280 11.97 30.64 -4.52
CA ASP A 280 11.42 29.99 -3.34
C ASP A 280 10.68 28.73 -3.78
N ALA A 281 10.77 27.63 -3.00
CA ALA A 281 10.04 26.42 -3.31
C ALA A 281 9.55 25.68 -2.07
N PHE A 282 8.38 25.05 -2.20
CA PHE A 282 7.80 24.18 -1.17
C PHE A 282 6.91 23.11 -1.80
N CYS A 283 6.55 22.09 -1.01
CA CYS A 283 5.62 21.04 -1.40
C CYS A 283 4.31 21.14 -0.61
N LEU A 284 3.22 20.65 -1.24
CA LEU A 284 1.90 20.48 -0.65
C LEU A 284 1.49 19.02 -0.77
N ASP A 285 1.15 18.39 0.34
CA ASP A 285 0.49 17.08 0.38
C ASP A 285 -1.03 17.31 0.45
N CYS A 286 -1.76 16.82 -0.54
CA CYS A 286 -3.22 16.82 -0.56
C CYS A 286 -3.70 15.37 -0.44
N ARG A 287 -4.52 15.09 0.58
CA ARG A 287 -5.27 13.84 0.74
C ARG A 287 -6.73 14.16 0.53
N VAL A 288 -7.26 13.80 -0.61
CA VAL A 288 -8.55 14.28 -1.10
C VAL A 288 -9.56 13.15 -1.05
N LEU A 289 -10.74 13.39 -0.45
CA LEU A 289 -11.83 12.41 -0.41
C LEU A 289 -12.18 11.93 -1.83
N PRO A 290 -12.51 10.64 -2.04
CA PRO A 290 -12.85 10.10 -3.35
C PRO A 290 -14.05 10.80 -4.03
N SER A 291 -14.93 11.42 -3.24
CA SER A 291 -16.09 12.19 -3.73
C SER A 291 -15.73 13.57 -4.28
N VAL A 292 -14.47 14.02 -4.11
CA VAL A 292 -14.01 15.34 -4.56
C VAL A 292 -13.17 15.19 -5.83
N ASP A 293 -13.55 15.94 -6.86
CA ASP A 293 -12.83 15.95 -8.14
C ASP A 293 -11.45 16.60 -8.02
N LEU A 294 -10.39 15.84 -8.35
CA LEU A 294 -9.02 16.34 -8.34
C LEU A 294 -8.75 17.44 -9.36
N ASP A 295 -9.46 17.47 -10.49
CA ASP A 295 -9.30 18.54 -11.49
C ASP A 295 -9.87 19.85 -10.95
N GLY A 296 -10.98 19.80 -10.22
CA GLY A 296 -11.52 20.94 -9.47
C GLY A 296 -10.56 21.47 -8.41
N VAL A 297 -9.89 20.57 -7.67
CA VAL A 297 -8.84 20.96 -6.70
C VAL A 297 -7.67 21.64 -7.42
N MET A 298 -7.18 21.07 -8.51
CA MET A 298 -6.10 21.67 -9.30
C MET A 298 -6.46 23.02 -9.90
N ALA A 299 -7.68 23.20 -10.39
CA ALA A 299 -8.18 24.48 -10.92
C ALA A 299 -8.18 25.56 -9.82
N LYS A 300 -8.66 25.23 -8.62
CA LYS A 300 -8.64 26.15 -7.47
C LYS A 300 -7.22 26.54 -7.08
N ILE A 301 -6.29 25.57 -7.02
CA ILE A 301 -4.87 25.79 -6.72
C ILE A 301 -4.23 26.73 -7.73
N ARG A 302 -4.44 26.49 -9.04
CA ARG A 302 -3.93 27.38 -10.10
C ARG A 302 -4.49 28.78 -9.99
N GLY A 303 -5.79 28.94 -9.70
CA GLY A 303 -6.39 30.27 -9.47
C GLY A 303 -5.77 31.02 -8.30
N ILE A 304 -5.40 30.32 -7.23
CA ILE A 304 -4.67 30.91 -6.09
C ILE A 304 -3.26 31.34 -6.53
N ALA A 305 -2.52 30.48 -7.26
CA ALA A 305 -1.20 30.78 -7.77
C ALA A 305 -1.21 31.98 -8.71
N ASP A 306 -2.19 32.08 -9.60
CA ASP A 306 -2.39 33.22 -10.52
C ASP A 306 -2.66 34.52 -9.76
N GLY A 307 -3.38 34.43 -8.63
CA GLY A 307 -3.57 35.57 -7.71
C GLY A 307 -2.25 36.07 -7.13
N ILE A 308 -1.39 35.16 -6.68
CA ILE A 308 -0.06 35.49 -6.15
C ILE A 308 0.81 36.12 -7.25
N GLN A 309 0.80 35.58 -8.46
CA GLN A 309 1.56 36.16 -9.59
C GLN A 309 1.18 37.62 -9.84
N ARG A 310 -0.10 37.92 -9.87
CA ARG A 310 -0.60 39.30 -10.08
C ARG A 310 -0.24 40.24 -8.93
N ASP A 311 -0.40 39.78 -7.69
CA ASP A 311 -0.26 40.63 -6.51
C ASP A 311 1.21 40.95 -6.18
N PHE A 312 2.14 40.03 -6.47
CA PHE A 312 3.54 40.12 -6.11
C PHE A 312 4.50 40.32 -7.30
N GLY A 313 4.02 40.24 -8.52
CA GLY A 313 4.86 40.36 -9.72
C GLY A 313 5.89 39.23 -9.91
N VAL A 314 5.57 38.04 -9.39
CA VAL A 314 6.35 36.80 -9.51
C VAL A 314 5.79 35.86 -10.55
N SER A 315 6.55 34.85 -10.98
CA SER A 315 5.98 33.68 -11.64
C SER A 315 5.89 32.53 -10.63
N VAL A 316 4.80 31.73 -10.75
CA VAL A 316 4.58 30.54 -9.93
C VAL A 316 4.39 29.35 -10.86
N ASP A 317 5.27 28.36 -10.76
CA ASP A 317 5.13 27.06 -11.40
C ASP A 317 4.55 26.04 -10.40
N VAL A 318 3.58 25.25 -10.86
CA VAL A 318 2.91 24.21 -10.06
C VAL A 318 3.12 22.86 -10.74
N GLN A 319 4.07 22.12 -10.22
CA GLN A 319 4.42 20.80 -10.73
C GLN A 319 3.68 19.71 -9.94
N THR A 320 3.01 18.79 -10.65
CA THR A 320 2.48 17.56 -10.04
C THR A 320 3.61 16.56 -9.86
N VAL A 321 3.87 16.19 -8.61
CA VAL A 321 4.89 15.19 -8.24
C VAL A 321 4.25 13.80 -8.24
N GLN A 322 3.03 13.69 -7.67
CA GLN A 322 2.24 12.47 -7.66
C GLN A 322 0.76 12.79 -7.78
N ARG A 323 0.03 11.97 -8.53
CA ARG A 323 -1.42 12.00 -8.62
C ARG A 323 -1.93 10.56 -8.70
N ALA A 324 -2.72 10.16 -7.72
CA ALA A 324 -3.35 8.85 -7.66
C ALA A 324 -4.77 8.97 -7.12
N SER A 325 -5.68 8.21 -7.69
CA SER A 325 -7.06 8.10 -7.22
C SER A 325 -7.61 6.72 -7.58
N SER A 326 -8.52 6.22 -6.76
CA SER A 326 -9.26 5.00 -7.07
C SER A 326 -10.70 5.11 -6.58
N PRO A 327 -11.66 4.43 -7.20
CA PRO A 327 -13.02 4.34 -6.67
C PRO A 327 -13.01 3.55 -5.35
N ALA A 328 -13.99 3.82 -4.50
CA ALA A 328 -14.24 3.01 -3.32
C ALA A 328 -14.90 1.67 -3.70
N THR A 329 -14.59 0.60 -2.97
CA THR A 329 -15.38 -0.62 -3.00
C THR A 329 -16.71 -0.36 -2.27
N PRO A 330 -17.87 -0.70 -2.85
CA PRO A 330 -19.14 -0.54 -2.15
C PRO A 330 -19.14 -1.32 -0.82
N ALA A 331 -19.63 -0.70 0.26
CA ALA A 331 -19.69 -1.35 1.58
C ALA A 331 -20.54 -2.64 1.60
N GLY A 332 -21.48 -2.80 0.64
CA GLY A 332 -22.29 -4.00 0.43
C GLY A 332 -21.70 -4.99 -0.58
N ALA A 333 -20.46 -4.77 -1.05
CA ALA A 333 -19.84 -5.70 -2.01
C ALA A 333 -19.68 -7.11 -1.41
N PRO A 334 -19.79 -8.16 -2.24
CA PRO A 334 -19.71 -9.55 -1.77
C PRO A 334 -18.47 -9.83 -0.94
N ILE A 335 -17.29 -9.36 -1.37
CA ILE A 335 -16.03 -9.54 -0.63
C ILE A 335 -16.10 -8.96 0.78
N VAL A 336 -16.74 -7.80 0.98
CA VAL A 336 -16.87 -7.16 2.30
C VAL A 336 -17.79 -7.98 3.21
N ALA A 337 -18.91 -8.48 2.67
CA ALA A 337 -19.84 -9.29 3.44
C ALA A 337 -19.21 -10.63 3.85
N SER A 338 -18.53 -11.30 2.93
CA SER A 338 -17.83 -12.56 3.20
C SER A 338 -16.69 -12.38 4.21
N LEU A 339 -15.93 -11.29 4.10
CA LEU A 339 -14.84 -10.98 5.01
C LEU A 339 -15.35 -10.71 6.43
N LYS A 340 -16.42 -9.92 6.61
CA LYS A 340 -17.08 -9.72 7.91
C LYS A 340 -17.49 -11.03 8.58
N LYS A 341 -18.07 -11.94 7.79
CA LYS A 341 -18.47 -13.28 8.27
C LYS A 341 -17.26 -14.10 8.70
N ALA A 342 -16.19 -14.11 7.93
CA ALA A 342 -14.97 -14.84 8.23
C ALA A 342 -14.22 -14.28 9.45
N ILE A 343 -14.10 -12.95 9.58
CA ILE A 343 -13.52 -12.27 10.74
C ILE A 343 -14.28 -12.64 12.01
N ARG A 344 -15.61 -12.55 11.96
CA ARG A 344 -16.45 -12.91 13.11
C ARG A 344 -16.29 -14.37 13.52
N ALA A 345 -16.20 -15.28 12.54
CA ALA A 345 -16.03 -16.71 12.79
C ALA A 345 -14.68 -17.03 13.45
N VAL A 346 -13.60 -16.39 13.00
CA VAL A 346 -12.23 -16.69 13.46
C VAL A 346 -11.85 -15.91 14.71
N TYR A 347 -12.14 -14.62 14.75
CA TYR A 347 -11.70 -13.69 15.80
C TYR A 347 -12.80 -13.27 16.76
N GLY A 348 -14.06 -13.56 16.47
CA GLY A 348 -15.21 -13.19 17.32
C GLY A 348 -15.51 -11.69 17.34
N VAL A 349 -14.92 -10.91 16.42
CA VAL A 349 -15.12 -9.44 16.31
C VAL A 349 -16.00 -9.09 15.13
N GLU A 350 -16.74 -7.99 15.24
CA GLU A 350 -17.55 -7.46 14.14
C GLU A 350 -16.68 -6.59 13.21
N GLY A 351 -16.59 -6.99 11.94
CA GLY A 351 -15.90 -6.21 10.94
C GLY A 351 -16.60 -4.88 10.62
N ARG A 352 -15.87 -3.77 10.63
CA ARG A 352 -16.34 -2.44 10.24
C ARG A 352 -15.58 -1.92 9.04
N THR A 353 -16.28 -1.29 8.12
CA THR A 353 -15.66 -0.68 6.93
C THR A 353 -15.03 0.67 7.29
N VAL A 354 -13.83 0.91 6.78
CA VAL A 354 -13.07 2.16 6.95
C VAL A 354 -12.48 2.63 5.63
N GLY A 355 -12.16 3.92 5.58
CA GLY A 355 -11.33 4.50 4.53
C GLY A 355 -10.05 5.06 5.12
N ILE A 356 -8.94 4.96 4.40
CA ILE A 356 -7.63 5.42 4.86
C ILE A 356 -7.12 6.64 4.10
N GLY A 357 -6.19 7.36 4.72
CA GLY A 357 -5.52 8.50 4.08
C GLY A 357 -4.31 8.11 3.23
N GLY A 358 -3.85 6.87 3.34
CA GLY A 358 -2.74 6.31 2.56
C GLY A 358 -3.19 5.72 1.22
N GLY A 359 -2.31 4.95 0.60
CA GLY A 359 -2.60 4.18 -0.60
C GLY A 359 -2.02 2.77 -0.46
N THR A 360 -2.71 1.79 -1.00
CA THR A 360 -2.29 0.38 -1.10
C THR A 360 -2.43 -0.11 -2.53
N VAL A 361 -1.95 -1.30 -2.83
CA VAL A 361 -2.23 -1.94 -4.12
C VAL A 361 -3.72 -2.22 -4.35
N GLY A 362 -4.56 -2.12 -3.31
CA GLY A 362 -6.01 -2.15 -3.44
C GLY A 362 -6.56 -1.08 -4.38
N ALA A 363 -5.95 0.10 -4.41
CA ALA A 363 -6.29 1.16 -5.36
C ALA A 363 -6.11 0.72 -6.82
N VAL A 364 -5.08 -0.06 -7.11
CA VAL A 364 -4.81 -0.57 -8.48
C VAL A 364 -5.95 -1.48 -8.93
N LEU A 365 -6.35 -2.44 -8.10
CA LEU A 365 -7.43 -3.38 -8.42
C LEU A 365 -8.79 -2.67 -8.53
N ARG A 366 -9.10 -1.77 -7.60
CA ARG A 366 -10.31 -0.95 -7.64
C ARG A 366 -10.38 -0.10 -8.93
N SER A 367 -9.23 0.40 -9.42
CA SER A 367 -9.18 1.14 -10.70
C SER A 367 -9.48 0.26 -11.92
N GLN A 368 -9.32 -1.06 -11.80
CA GLN A 368 -9.73 -2.05 -12.82
C GLN A 368 -11.19 -2.47 -12.69
N GLY A 369 -11.94 -1.87 -11.76
CA GLY A 369 -13.33 -2.21 -11.50
C GLY A 369 -13.54 -3.47 -10.65
N ILE A 370 -12.50 -3.93 -9.96
CA ILE A 370 -12.56 -5.12 -9.09
C ILE A 370 -12.88 -4.68 -7.66
N PRO A 371 -14.02 -5.11 -7.09
CA PRO A 371 -14.31 -4.88 -5.69
C PRO A 371 -13.21 -5.49 -4.81
N THR A 372 -12.50 -4.64 -4.08
CA THR A 372 -11.32 -5.00 -3.30
C THR A 372 -11.47 -4.55 -1.86
N ALA A 373 -11.29 -5.47 -0.92
CA ALA A 373 -11.12 -5.17 0.50
C ALA A 373 -9.64 -5.27 0.87
N VAL A 374 -9.17 -4.35 1.72
CA VAL A 374 -7.84 -4.44 2.34
C VAL A 374 -8.06 -4.83 3.80
N TRP A 375 -7.41 -5.93 4.23
CA TRP A 375 -7.58 -6.42 5.59
C TRP A 375 -6.51 -7.44 5.98
N SER A 376 -5.95 -7.26 7.15
CA SER A 376 -5.22 -8.25 7.94
C SER A 376 -5.30 -7.88 9.42
N ARG A 377 -4.93 -8.79 10.32
CA ARG A 377 -4.80 -8.47 11.74
C ARG A 377 -3.34 -8.18 12.05
N VAL A 378 -3.01 -6.92 12.40
CA VAL A 378 -1.63 -6.41 12.48
C VAL A 378 -1.29 -5.89 13.88
N GLU A 379 0.01 -5.75 14.15
CA GLU A 379 0.52 -5.08 15.37
C GLU A 379 0.69 -3.56 15.18
N GLU A 380 0.49 -3.05 13.95
CA GLU A 380 0.61 -1.64 13.55
C GLU A 380 2.02 -1.08 13.81
N ASN A 381 3.05 -1.86 13.50
CA ASN A 381 4.43 -1.45 13.65
C ASN A 381 5.28 -1.60 12.37
N ALA A 382 4.61 -1.72 11.22
CA ALA A 382 5.23 -1.65 9.91
C ALA A 382 6.11 -0.40 9.77
N HIS A 383 7.22 -0.49 9.01
CA HIS A 383 8.19 0.57 8.77
C HIS A 383 8.97 1.07 10.01
N GLN A 384 8.72 0.52 11.20
CA GLN A 384 9.42 0.88 12.44
C GLN A 384 10.61 -0.04 12.71
N PRO A 385 11.64 0.40 13.45
CA PRO A 385 12.63 -0.50 14.01
C PRO A 385 11.97 -1.54 14.93
N ASN A 386 12.49 -2.77 14.94
CA ASN A 386 11.92 -3.92 15.66
C ASN A 386 10.50 -4.27 15.20
N GLU A 387 10.19 -4.05 13.92
CA GLU A 387 8.97 -4.52 13.29
C GLU A 387 8.70 -5.97 13.67
N SER A 388 7.43 -6.28 13.97
CA SER A 388 7.08 -7.60 14.48
C SER A 388 5.65 -7.98 14.13
N CYS A 389 5.41 -9.27 13.95
CA CYS A 389 4.07 -9.84 13.83
C CYS A 389 3.85 -10.96 14.86
N LEU A 390 2.59 -11.35 15.03
CA LEU A 390 2.24 -12.51 15.87
C LEU A 390 1.97 -13.74 15.00
N VAL A 391 2.52 -14.88 15.39
CA VAL A 391 2.23 -16.15 14.71
C VAL A 391 0.75 -16.48 14.81
N SER A 392 0.09 -16.15 15.94
CA SER A 392 -1.35 -16.31 16.10
C SER A 392 -2.17 -15.44 15.13
N ASN A 393 -1.72 -14.22 14.79
CA ASN A 393 -2.33 -13.40 13.75
C ASN A 393 -2.14 -14.06 12.37
N MET A 394 -0.91 -14.46 12.04
CA MET A 394 -0.59 -15.12 10.77
C MET A 394 -1.40 -16.40 10.56
N THR A 395 -1.55 -17.25 11.59
CA THR A 395 -2.38 -18.47 11.50
C THR A 395 -3.87 -18.16 11.43
N GLY A 396 -4.36 -17.19 12.19
CA GLY A 396 -5.75 -16.76 12.15
C GLY A 396 -6.14 -16.13 10.80
N ASP A 397 -5.30 -15.25 10.25
CA ASP A 397 -5.50 -14.65 8.94
C ASP A 397 -5.52 -15.71 7.82
N ALA A 398 -4.66 -16.75 7.93
CA ALA A 398 -4.70 -17.88 7.00
C ALA A 398 -6.04 -18.63 7.06
N VAL A 399 -6.65 -18.78 8.24
CA VAL A 399 -8.00 -19.37 8.36
C VAL A 399 -9.05 -18.47 7.72
N VAL A 400 -9.00 -17.14 7.96
CA VAL A 400 -9.91 -16.18 7.32
C VAL A 400 -9.80 -16.27 5.80
N MET A 401 -8.58 -16.24 5.25
CA MET A 401 -8.35 -16.37 3.81
C MET A 401 -8.87 -17.71 3.25
N GLY A 402 -8.64 -18.82 3.97
CA GLY A 402 -9.17 -20.12 3.59
C GLY A 402 -10.70 -20.16 3.57
N LEU A 403 -11.37 -19.51 4.52
CA LEU A 403 -12.83 -19.38 4.53
C LEU A 403 -13.34 -18.53 3.37
N LEU A 404 -12.64 -17.46 3.00
CA LEU A 404 -12.97 -16.66 1.82
C LEU A 404 -12.84 -17.45 0.53
N MET A 405 -11.78 -18.26 0.38
CA MET A 405 -11.59 -19.14 -0.78
C MET A 405 -12.74 -20.15 -0.92
N LEU A 406 -13.33 -20.60 0.20
CA LEU A 406 -14.45 -21.55 0.20
C LEU A 406 -15.83 -20.87 0.04
N ASP A 407 -15.92 -19.56 0.24
CA ASP A 407 -17.19 -18.82 0.14
C ASP A 407 -17.50 -18.49 -1.33
N GLY A 408 -18.55 -19.08 -1.89
CA GLY A 408 -18.97 -18.83 -3.28
C GLY A 408 -19.49 -17.41 -3.53
N THR A 409 -19.66 -16.61 -2.48
CA THR A 409 -20.07 -15.20 -2.58
C THR A 409 -18.89 -14.25 -2.56
N ALA A 410 -17.72 -14.75 -2.18
CA ALA A 410 -16.46 -14.01 -2.24
C ALA A 410 -15.76 -14.22 -3.57
#